data_04d14b3c7d7ad3e987429129cbba743b
#
_entry.id   04d14b3c7d7ad3e987429129cbba743b
#
_cell.length_a   1.000
_cell.length_b   1.000
_cell.length_c   1.000
_cell.angle_alpha   90.00
_cell.angle_beta   90.00
_cell.angle_gamma   90.00
#
_symmetry.space_group_name_H-M   'P 1'
#
loop_
_entity.id
_entity.type
_entity.pdbx_description
1 polymer ?
#
loop_
_entity_poly.entity_id
_entity_poly.type
_entity_poly.pdbx_seq_one_letter_code
_entity_poly.pdbx_strand_id
1 'polypeptide(L)'
;MTVFGINQVFYSVDETEMAIVVRLGAYQRSHTTPGLQVKTPFLESVTKFDKRLLRVDVATASLLTSDKRNLLIDSYARYRIKDPLMFFRTLRDVPQADARVGDIVNAQLRREVALDLQTEVISETREEIMYKVTEASNRSEVFREEAIQIYGNLSAGELSVIVTVKDEEGKSSRGRYATRGEIADLESTGTISDKPDAEVAYYIPLQDKYGIEIVDVRMKRTDFPSDIANSVFARMEAERERIAKGLRAEGAQMDAEIRANVDRQVQIILETAKGRSSLLRGEAEEEAINILAEALGKDPEFYDFRRSLEAYKLVIDSQTSLVLDPDSDLLKYLESPAKR
;
A
#
# COMPACT_ATOMS: atom_id res chain seq x y z
N MET A 1 -64.57 -6.39 30.20
CA MET A 1 -63.56 -7.32 30.81
C MET A 1 -62.93 -8.30 29.81
N THR A 2 -63.53 -8.61 28.71
CA THR A 2 -63.05 -9.61 27.74
C THR A 2 -61.83 -9.18 26.88
N VAL A 3 -61.66 -7.89 26.63
CA VAL A 3 -60.51 -7.40 25.81
C VAL A 3 -59.19 -7.43 26.58
N PHE A 4 -59.19 -7.34 27.90
CA PHE A 4 -57.98 -7.39 28.73
C PHE A 4 -57.37 -8.81 28.78
N GLY A 5 -58.18 -9.86 28.57
CA GLY A 5 -57.69 -11.26 28.56
C GLY A 5 -57.00 -11.68 27.27
N ILE A 6 -57.37 -11.09 26.15
CA ILE A 6 -56.84 -11.47 24.83
C ILE A 6 -55.37 -11.08 24.70
N ASN A 7 -54.96 -9.92 25.20
CA ASN A 7 -53.60 -9.41 25.14
C ASN A 7 -52.62 -10.14 26.06
N GLN A 8 -53.13 -10.93 27.01
CA GLN A 8 -52.29 -11.78 27.90
C GLN A 8 -52.03 -13.19 27.36
N VAL A 9 -52.81 -13.62 26.38
CA VAL A 9 -52.73 -14.98 25.81
C VAL A 9 -51.96 -14.97 24.50
N PHE A 10 -52.15 -13.92 23.70
CA PHE A 10 -51.52 -13.82 22.38
C PHE A 10 -50.36 -12.83 22.37
N TYR A 11 -49.31 -13.15 21.64
CA TYR A 11 -48.21 -12.23 21.31
C TYR A 11 -47.77 -12.39 19.86
N SER A 12 -47.39 -11.31 19.22
CA SER A 12 -46.91 -11.31 17.88
C SER A 12 -45.37 -11.28 17.89
N VAL A 13 -44.74 -12.09 17.07
CA VAL A 13 -43.30 -12.04 16.75
C VAL A 13 -43.18 -11.39 15.38
N ASP A 14 -42.48 -10.26 15.33
CA ASP A 14 -42.16 -9.57 14.08
C ASP A 14 -41.09 -10.32 13.31
N GLU A 15 -40.97 -10.05 12.01
CA GLU A 15 -39.90 -10.63 11.16
C GLU A 15 -38.50 -10.22 11.64
N THR A 16 -38.39 -9.07 12.26
CA THR A 16 -37.14 -8.53 12.82
C THR A 16 -36.84 -9.03 14.23
N GLU A 17 -37.77 -9.82 14.84
CA GLU A 17 -37.64 -10.28 16.22
C GLU A 17 -37.53 -11.80 16.31
N MET A 18 -36.95 -12.25 17.42
CA MET A 18 -37.02 -13.63 17.90
C MET A 18 -37.57 -13.60 19.32
N ALA A 19 -38.34 -14.59 19.69
CA ALA A 19 -38.94 -14.64 21.02
C ALA A 19 -38.60 -15.93 21.75
N ILE A 20 -38.33 -15.81 23.06
CA ILE A 20 -38.20 -16.93 23.98
C ILE A 20 -39.34 -16.89 24.96
N VAL A 21 -39.95 -18.03 25.18
CA VAL A 21 -40.97 -18.24 26.20
C VAL A 21 -40.36 -18.93 27.39
N VAL A 22 -40.48 -18.30 28.55
CA VAL A 22 -39.93 -18.81 29.81
C VAL A 22 -41.12 -19.00 30.80
N ARG A 23 -41.19 -20.16 31.43
CA ARG A 23 -42.17 -20.49 32.48
C ARG A 23 -41.48 -20.59 33.82
N LEU A 24 -41.87 -19.74 34.78
CA LEU A 24 -41.26 -19.74 36.13
C LEU A 24 -39.71 -19.75 36.13
N GLY A 25 -39.11 -19.05 35.17
CA GLY A 25 -37.65 -18.97 35.02
C GLY A 25 -37.04 -20.11 34.18
N ALA A 26 -37.79 -21.16 33.82
CA ALA A 26 -37.32 -22.23 32.97
C ALA A 26 -37.70 -22.02 31.50
N TYR A 27 -36.75 -22.23 30.61
CA TYR A 27 -36.97 -22.23 29.15
C TYR A 27 -38.02 -23.26 28.74
N GLN A 28 -38.96 -22.88 27.89
CA GLN A 28 -39.98 -23.75 27.34
C GLN A 28 -39.81 -23.92 25.82
N ARG A 29 -39.76 -22.83 25.08
CA ARG A 29 -39.70 -22.82 23.63
C ARG A 29 -39.17 -21.49 23.11
N SER A 30 -38.64 -21.54 21.90
CA SER A 30 -38.23 -20.34 21.15
C SER A 30 -38.99 -20.24 19.81
N HIS A 31 -39.31 -19.04 19.40
CA HIS A 31 -39.94 -18.72 18.13
C HIS A 31 -39.04 -17.78 17.33
N THR A 32 -38.49 -18.33 16.25
CA THR A 32 -37.61 -17.61 15.32
C THR A 32 -38.34 -17.20 14.03
N THR A 33 -39.56 -17.74 13.82
CA THR A 33 -40.42 -17.44 12.68
C THR A 33 -41.45 -16.38 13.10
N PRO A 34 -41.72 -15.37 12.23
CA PRO A 34 -42.73 -14.37 12.49
C PRO A 34 -44.13 -14.97 12.53
N GLY A 35 -44.99 -14.36 13.31
CA GLY A 35 -46.41 -14.75 13.39
C GLY A 35 -47.04 -14.54 14.79
N LEU A 36 -48.32 -14.85 14.86
CA LEU A 36 -49.10 -14.81 16.08
C LEU A 36 -48.87 -16.10 16.88
N GLN A 37 -48.43 -15.95 18.12
CA GLN A 37 -48.12 -17.03 19.03
C GLN A 37 -48.94 -16.95 20.29
N VAL A 38 -49.11 -18.07 21.01
CA VAL A 38 -49.87 -18.17 22.22
C VAL A 38 -48.98 -18.44 23.43
N LYS A 39 -49.25 -17.76 24.54
CA LYS A 39 -48.59 -18.02 25.81
C LYS A 39 -49.63 -18.28 26.91
N THR A 40 -49.23 -19.03 27.94
CA THR A 40 -50.07 -19.25 29.11
C THR A 40 -50.03 -18.00 29.98
N PRO A 41 -51.17 -17.31 30.18
CA PRO A 41 -51.21 -16.09 30.98
C PRO A 41 -50.75 -16.36 32.42
N PHE A 42 -50.08 -15.37 33.01
CA PHE A 42 -49.54 -15.38 34.38
C PHE A 42 -48.37 -16.34 34.64
N LEU A 43 -48.21 -17.42 33.89
CA LEU A 43 -47.18 -18.42 34.11
C LEU A 43 -46.00 -18.28 33.14
N GLU A 44 -46.27 -17.79 31.91
CA GLU A 44 -45.24 -17.67 30.86
C GLU A 44 -44.91 -16.19 30.60
N SER A 45 -43.65 -15.88 30.62
CA SER A 45 -43.11 -14.61 30.16
C SER A 45 -42.44 -14.77 28.79
N VAL A 46 -42.55 -13.74 27.96
CA VAL A 46 -41.95 -13.71 26.62
C VAL A 46 -40.87 -12.64 26.59
N THR A 47 -39.68 -13.03 26.28
CA THR A 47 -38.57 -12.13 26.05
C THR A 47 -38.27 -12.10 24.54
N LYS A 48 -38.24 -10.90 23.96
CA LYS A 48 -37.98 -10.68 22.54
C LYS A 48 -36.57 -10.17 22.35
N PHE A 49 -35.91 -10.65 21.31
CA PHE A 49 -34.58 -10.23 20.90
C PHE A 49 -34.62 -9.77 19.43
N ASP A 50 -33.84 -8.75 19.11
CA ASP A 50 -33.69 -8.27 17.73
C ASP A 50 -32.85 -9.25 16.92
N LYS A 51 -33.36 -9.65 15.74
CA LYS A 51 -32.69 -10.54 14.77
C LYS A 51 -31.76 -9.78 13.84
N ARG A 52 -31.89 -8.46 13.77
CA ARG A 52 -31.08 -7.59 12.92
C ARG A 52 -29.63 -7.54 13.40
N LEU A 53 -28.79 -6.94 12.57
CA LEU A 53 -27.41 -6.63 12.95
C LEU A 53 -27.39 -5.56 14.05
N LEU A 54 -26.88 -5.92 15.20
CA LEU A 54 -26.61 -5.04 16.32
C LEU A 54 -25.19 -4.48 16.18
N ARG A 55 -25.03 -3.22 16.54
CA ARG A 55 -23.73 -2.54 16.55
C ARG A 55 -23.31 -2.24 17.97
N VAL A 56 -22.08 -2.61 18.28
CA VAL A 56 -21.43 -2.26 19.53
C VAL A 56 -20.18 -1.43 19.26
N ASP A 57 -20.07 -0.31 19.94
CA ASP A 57 -18.85 0.50 19.93
C ASP A 57 -17.90 -0.05 21.01
N VAL A 58 -16.76 -0.51 20.55
CA VAL A 58 -15.72 -1.08 21.42
C VAL A 58 -14.95 0.06 22.08
N ALA A 59 -14.66 -0.07 23.36
CA ALA A 59 -13.90 0.95 24.08
C ALA A 59 -12.53 1.18 23.43
N THR A 60 -12.17 2.45 23.25
CA THR A 60 -10.88 2.83 22.70
C THR A 60 -9.76 2.25 23.55
N ALA A 61 -8.85 1.53 22.91
CA ALA A 61 -7.73 0.87 23.58
C ALA A 61 -6.39 1.35 23.04
N SER A 62 -5.40 1.46 23.94
CA SER A 62 -4.01 1.65 23.56
C SER A 62 -3.39 0.26 23.32
N LEU A 63 -2.98 0.02 22.08
CA LEU A 63 -2.42 -1.25 21.62
C LEU A 63 -0.97 -1.08 21.17
N LEU A 64 -0.15 -2.06 21.50
CA LEU A 64 1.27 -2.07 21.16
C LEU A 64 1.45 -2.90 19.88
N THR A 65 2.11 -2.33 18.88
CA THR A 65 2.48 -2.98 17.63
C THR A 65 3.78 -3.79 17.76
N SER A 66 4.12 -4.61 16.74
CA SER A 66 5.35 -5.42 16.72
C SER A 66 6.62 -4.56 16.80
N ASP A 67 6.59 -3.33 16.26
CA ASP A 67 7.68 -2.35 16.34
C ASP A 67 7.66 -1.52 17.64
N LYS A 68 6.94 -2.00 18.68
CA LYS A 68 6.85 -1.42 20.02
C LYS A 68 6.33 0.03 20.05
N ARG A 69 5.38 0.34 19.17
CA ARG A 69 4.72 1.63 19.13
C ARG A 69 3.29 1.51 19.64
N ASN A 70 2.89 2.46 20.47
CA ASN A 70 1.54 2.53 20.96
C ASN A 70 0.63 3.24 19.96
N LEU A 71 -0.49 2.58 19.65
CA LEU A 71 -1.57 3.13 18.84
C LEU A 71 -2.87 3.16 19.65
N LEU A 72 -3.58 4.26 19.57
CA LEU A 72 -4.94 4.42 20.09
C LEU A 72 -5.90 3.99 18.99
N ILE A 73 -6.59 2.87 19.20
CA ILE A 73 -7.51 2.30 18.22
C ILE A 73 -8.94 2.43 18.76
N ASP A 74 -9.78 3.10 17.96
CA ASP A 74 -11.23 3.16 18.15
C ASP A 74 -11.89 2.24 17.12
N SER A 75 -12.72 1.30 17.59
CA SER A 75 -13.32 0.28 16.75
C SER A 75 -14.79 0.04 17.08
N TYR A 76 -15.50 -0.61 16.18
CA TYR A 76 -16.84 -1.12 16.41
C TYR A 76 -16.98 -2.51 15.84
N ALA A 77 -17.88 -3.29 16.38
CA ALA A 77 -18.26 -4.59 15.86
C ALA A 77 -19.74 -4.60 15.50
N ARG A 78 -20.09 -5.43 14.53
CA ARG A 78 -21.49 -5.75 14.23
C ARG A 78 -21.68 -7.23 14.44
N TYR A 79 -22.68 -7.58 15.23
CA TYR A 79 -23.02 -8.95 15.52
C TYR A 79 -24.51 -9.19 15.37
N ARG A 80 -24.89 -10.42 15.31
CA ARG A 80 -26.30 -10.85 15.31
C ARG A 80 -26.52 -12.04 16.23
N ILE A 81 -27.73 -12.15 16.75
CA ILE A 81 -28.15 -13.28 17.56
C ILE A 81 -28.57 -14.40 16.60
N LYS A 82 -27.92 -15.56 16.70
CA LYS A 82 -28.21 -16.77 15.90
C LYS A 82 -29.08 -17.75 16.67
N ASP A 83 -28.71 -18.03 17.90
CA ASP A 83 -29.45 -18.93 18.79
C ASP A 83 -29.96 -18.13 20.01
N PRO A 84 -31.24 -17.82 20.05
CA PRO A 84 -31.83 -17.07 21.15
C PRO A 84 -31.80 -17.84 22.48
N LEU A 85 -31.77 -19.19 22.46
CA LEU A 85 -31.70 -19.99 23.67
C LEU A 85 -30.31 -19.89 24.33
N MET A 86 -29.26 -20.10 23.56
CA MET A 86 -27.89 -19.96 24.04
C MET A 86 -27.61 -18.54 24.50
N PHE A 87 -28.07 -17.55 23.70
CA PHE A 87 -27.99 -16.15 24.07
C PHE A 87 -28.62 -15.85 25.44
N PHE A 88 -29.87 -16.27 25.65
CA PHE A 88 -30.56 -16.06 26.91
C PHE A 88 -29.91 -16.74 28.11
N ARG A 89 -29.35 -17.96 27.91
CA ARG A 89 -28.66 -18.71 28.96
C ARG A 89 -27.36 -18.09 29.40
N THR A 90 -26.60 -17.54 28.45
CA THR A 90 -25.22 -17.10 28.69
C THR A 90 -25.13 -15.57 28.90
N LEU A 91 -25.79 -14.79 28.04
CA LEU A 91 -25.67 -13.33 28.03
C LEU A 91 -26.92 -12.60 28.59
N ARG A 92 -28.07 -13.26 28.54
CA ARG A 92 -29.38 -12.80 29.05
C ARG A 92 -29.97 -11.60 28.31
N ASP A 93 -29.20 -10.52 28.11
CA ASP A 93 -29.65 -9.28 27.52
C ASP A 93 -28.60 -8.66 26.58
N VAL A 94 -29.01 -7.66 25.79
CA VAL A 94 -28.17 -6.98 24.82
C VAL A 94 -27.02 -6.21 25.48
N PRO A 95 -27.19 -5.47 26.58
CA PRO A 95 -26.07 -4.78 27.22
C PRO A 95 -24.94 -5.71 27.68
N GLN A 96 -25.25 -6.90 28.19
CA GLN A 96 -24.25 -7.88 28.57
C GLN A 96 -23.57 -8.49 27.35
N ALA A 97 -24.32 -8.67 26.24
CA ALA A 97 -23.76 -9.09 24.96
C ALA A 97 -22.80 -8.05 24.41
N ASP A 98 -23.17 -6.77 24.43
CA ASP A 98 -22.33 -5.68 23.97
C ASP A 98 -21.00 -5.61 24.74
N ALA A 99 -21.07 -5.71 26.07
CA ALA A 99 -19.87 -5.74 26.90
C ALA A 99 -18.98 -6.96 26.53
N ARG A 100 -19.58 -8.14 26.37
CA ARG A 100 -18.83 -9.37 26.06
C ARG A 100 -18.22 -9.35 24.67
N VAL A 101 -18.96 -8.88 23.67
CA VAL A 101 -18.46 -8.70 22.30
C VAL A 101 -17.32 -7.68 22.29
N GLY A 102 -17.47 -6.57 23.02
CA GLY A 102 -16.43 -5.57 23.19
C GLY A 102 -15.12 -6.16 23.75
N ASP A 103 -15.22 -6.96 24.81
CA ASP A 103 -14.07 -7.61 25.43
C ASP A 103 -13.37 -8.61 24.47
N ILE A 104 -14.15 -9.43 23.78
CA ILE A 104 -13.64 -10.40 22.82
C ILE A 104 -12.90 -9.67 21.67
N VAL A 105 -13.53 -8.66 21.09
CA VAL A 105 -12.94 -7.89 19.98
C VAL A 105 -11.68 -7.16 20.43
N ASN A 106 -11.69 -6.54 21.62
CA ASN A 106 -10.50 -5.89 22.16
C ASN A 106 -9.33 -6.87 22.38
N ALA A 107 -9.62 -8.07 22.88
CA ALA A 107 -8.60 -9.09 23.08
C ALA A 107 -7.99 -9.56 21.75
N GLN A 108 -8.82 -9.77 20.73
CA GLN A 108 -8.34 -10.21 19.41
C GLN A 108 -7.62 -9.06 18.66
N LEU A 109 -8.13 -7.83 18.74
CA LEU A 109 -7.42 -6.66 18.21
C LEU A 109 -6.03 -6.52 18.80
N ARG A 110 -5.91 -6.67 20.13
CA ARG A 110 -4.60 -6.60 20.81
C ARG A 110 -3.66 -7.69 20.31
N ARG A 111 -4.15 -8.90 20.09
CA ARG A 111 -3.36 -10.03 19.60
C ARG A 111 -2.88 -9.78 18.16
N GLU A 112 -3.77 -9.39 17.25
CA GLU A 112 -3.42 -9.21 15.85
C GLU A 112 -2.52 -7.97 15.65
N VAL A 113 -2.85 -6.83 16.26
CA VAL A 113 -2.05 -5.60 16.16
C VAL A 113 -0.63 -5.78 16.73
N ALA A 114 -0.44 -6.65 17.73
CA ALA A 114 0.88 -6.94 18.27
C ALA A 114 1.79 -7.73 17.32
N LEU A 115 1.24 -8.34 16.28
CA LEU A 115 1.98 -9.10 15.25
C LEU A 115 2.37 -8.24 14.05
N ASP A 116 1.63 -7.15 13.80
CA ASP A 116 1.76 -6.32 12.61
C ASP A 116 2.56 -5.05 12.91
N LEU A 117 3.17 -4.48 11.85
CA LEU A 117 3.88 -3.21 11.94
C LEU A 117 2.89 -2.04 12.01
N GLN A 118 3.30 -0.93 12.62
CA GLN A 118 2.48 0.28 12.69
C GLN A 118 1.99 0.75 11.31
N THR A 119 2.85 0.67 10.29
CA THR A 119 2.52 1.06 8.91
C THR A 119 1.43 0.18 8.31
N GLU A 120 1.44 -1.11 8.61
CA GLU A 120 0.46 -2.09 8.13
C GLU A 120 -0.92 -1.86 8.78
N VAL A 121 -0.95 -1.57 10.07
CA VAL A 121 -2.21 -1.25 10.78
C VAL A 121 -2.89 0.01 10.24
N ILE A 122 -2.11 0.99 9.74
CA ILE A 122 -2.63 2.27 9.25
C ILE A 122 -2.94 2.23 7.74
N SER A 123 -2.25 1.37 6.97
CA SER A 123 -2.25 1.36 5.50
C SER A 123 -3.24 0.35 4.87
N GLU A 124 -2.94 -0.10 3.67
CA GLU A 124 -3.77 -0.98 2.83
C GLU A 124 -4.04 -2.37 3.43
N THR A 125 -3.14 -2.87 4.28
CA THR A 125 -3.31 -4.18 4.97
C THR A 125 -4.31 -4.14 6.11
N ARG A 126 -4.83 -2.97 6.48
CA ARG A 126 -5.83 -2.78 7.52
C ARG A 126 -7.09 -3.66 7.33
N GLU A 127 -7.54 -3.85 6.10
CA GLU A 127 -8.71 -4.70 5.82
C GLU A 127 -8.43 -6.18 6.12
N GLU A 128 -7.24 -6.64 5.81
CA GLU A 128 -6.82 -8.02 6.13
C GLU A 128 -6.75 -8.25 7.63
N ILE A 129 -6.20 -7.30 8.38
CA ILE A 129 -6.18 -7.34 9.84
C ILE A 129 -7.60 -7.42 10.40
N MET A 130 -8.52 -6.58 9.89
CA MET A 130 -9.92 -6.60 10.34
C MET A 130 -10.62 -7.93 10.02
N TYR A 131 -10.33 -8.53 8.87
CA TYR A 131 -10.83 -9.85 8.53
C TYR A 131 -10.31 -10.92 9.51
N LYS A 132 -9.01 -10.94 9.79
CA LYS A 132 -8.40 -11.86 10.77
C LYS A 132 -8.98 -11.69 12.16
N VAL A 133 -9.16 -10.43 12.60
CA VAL A 133 -9.80 -10.12 13.88
C VAL A 133 -11.24 -10.61 13.91
N THR A 134 -12.01 -10.45 12.84
CA THR A 134 -13.40 -10.91 12.76
C THR A 134 -13.46 -12.44 12.84
N GLU A 135 -12.61 -13.13 12.10
CA GLU A 135 -12.54 -14.59 12.13
C GLU A 135 -12.12 -15.10 13.52
N ALA A 136 -11.07 -14.51 14.09
CA ALA A 136 -10.60 -14.89 15.43
C ALA A 136 -11.64 -14.57 16.52
N SER A 137 -12.42 -13.49 16.37
CA SER A 137 -13.47 -13.11 17.33
C SER A 137 -14.67 -14.06 17.29
N ASN A 138 -14.90 -14.78 16.20
CA ASN A 138 -15.94 -15.81 16.11
C ASN A 138 -15.54 -17.15 16.74
N ARG A 139 -14.34 -17.25 17.29
CA ARG A 139 -13.84 -18.43 18.00
C ARG A 139 -13.62 -18.10 19.48
N SER A 140 -14.20 -18.87 20.36
CA SER A 140 -14.04 -18.72 21.81
C SER A 140 -13.14 -19.84 22.35
N GLU A 141 -12.08 -19.44 23.02
CA GLU A 141 -11.25 -20.38 23.76
C GLU A 141 -12.02 -20.96 24.94
N VAL A 142 -11.90 -22.25 25.12
CA VAL A 142 -12.60 -23.03 26.19
C VAL A 142 -11.65 -24.07 26.77
N PHE A 143 -11.94 -24.46 28.00
CA PHE A 143 -11.26 -25.62 28.61
C PHE A 143 -11.77 -26.92 27.98
N ARG A 144 -10.94 -27.96 28.03
CA ARG A 144 -11.27 -29.26 27.49
C ARG A 144 -12.59 -29.81 28.05
N GLU A 145 -12.80 -29.67 29.36
CA GLU A 145 -14.03 -30.10 30.04
C GLU A 145 -15.27 -29.33 29.53
N GLU A 146 -15.15 -28.04 29.31
CA GLU A 146 -16.24 -27.19 28.76
C GLU A 146 -16.58 -27.64 27.34
N ALA A 147 -15.57 -27.91 26.48
CA ALA A 147 -15.77 -28.40 25.13
C ALA A 147 -16.50 -29.77 25.12
N ILE A 148 -16.12 -30.70 26.01
CA ILE A 148 -16.79 -32.01 26.17
C ILE A 148 -18.24 -31.81 26.65
N GLN A 149 -18.50 -30.88 27.56
CA GLN A 149 -19.84 -30.58 28.05
C GLN A 149 -20.78 -30.05 26.97
N ILE A 150 -20.25 -29.24 26.04
CA ILE A 150 -21.04 -28.66 24.94
C ILE A 150 -21.31 -29.68 23.84
N TYR A 151 -20.33 -30.47 23.44
CA TYR A 151 -20.44 -31.39 22.30
C TYR A 151 -20.59 -32.87 22.65
N GLY A 152 -20.52 -33.25 23.95
CA GLY A 152 -20.59 -34.61 24.39
C GLY A 152 -19.30 -35.43 24.23
N ASN A 153 -18.55 -35.14 23.15
CA ASN A 153 -17.18 -35.67 22.95
C ASN A 153 -16.38 -34.67 22.06
N LEU A 154 -15.05 -34.77 22.06
CA LEU A 154 -14.18 -33.88 21.30
C LEU A 154 -14.24 -34.14 19.78
N SER A 155 -14.83 -35.25 19.34
CA SER A 155 -15.00 -35.60 17.92
C SER A 155 -16.30 -35.04 17.33
N ALA A 156 -17.20 -34.48 18.14
CA ALA A 156 -18.48 -33.91 17.70
C ALA A 156 -18.43 -32.39 17.62
N GLY A 157 -18.96 -31.82 16.54
CA GLY A 157 -19.09 -30.38 16.39
C GLY A 157 -17.97 -29.70 15.58
N GLU A 158 -17.98 -28.38 15.58
CA GLU A 158 -16.99 -27.54 14.89
C GLU A 158 -15.83 -27.12 15.82
N LEU A 159 -15.32 -28.07 16.59
CA LEU A 159 -14.19 -27.82 17.48
C LEU A 159 -12.91 -27.61 16.67
N SER A 160 -12.19 -26.54 16.97
CA SER A 160 -10.86 -26.27 16.43
C SER A 160 -9.84 -26.35 17.56
N VAL A 161 -8.73 -27.01 17.31
CA VAL A 161 -7.64 -27.14 18.29
C VAL A 161 -6.40 -26.46 17.76
N ILE A 162 -5.77 -25.64 18.58
CA ILE A 162 -4.44 -25.10 18.30
C ILE A 162 -3.46 -25.79 19.21
N VAL A 163 -2.48 -26.45 18.62
CA VAL A 163 -1.32 -27.00 19.34
C VAL A 163 -0.17 -26.01 19.17
N THR A 164 0.20 -25.34 20.24
CA THR A 164 1.36 -24.44 20.26
C THR A 164 2.55 -25.23 20.79
N VAL A 165 3.54 -25.46 19.94
CA VAL A 165 4.80 -26.11 20.34
C VAL A 165 5.82 -25.03 20.65
N LYS A 166 6.42 -25.07 21.83
CA LYS A 166 7.57 -24.22 22.17
C LYS A 166 8.83 -24.89 21.62
N ASP A 167 9.58 -24.14 20.81
CA ASP A 167 10.89 -24.57 20.34
C ASP A 167 11.89 -24.60 21.51
N GLU A 168 13.02 -25.32 21.36
CA GLU A 168 14.07 -25.43 22.37
C GLU A 168 14.61 -24.09 22.86
N GLU A 169 14.39 -23.01 22.12
CA GLU A 169 14.71 -21.64 22.48
C GLU A 169 13.58 -20.91 23.23
N GLY A 170 12.49 -21.59 23.58
CA GLY A 170 11.33 -21.02 24.29
C GLY A 170 10.46 -20.10 23.43
N LYS A 171 10.68 -20.07 22.10
CA LYS A 171 9.89 -19.27 21.17
C LYS A 171 8.64 -20.06 20.78
N SER A 172 7.48 -19.52 21.11
CA SER A 172 6.19 -20.10 20.74
C SER A 172 5.95 -19.94 19.24
N SER A 173 5.92 -21.02 18.50
CA SER A 173 5.44 -20.99 17.12
C SER A 173 3.91 -20.95 17.13
N ARG A 174 3.32 -20.07 16.31
CA ARG A 174 1.86 -19.95 16.16
C ARG A 174 1.32 -21.27 15.61
N GLY A 175 0.61 -22.04 16.42
CA GLY A 175 -0.03 -23.28 16.00
C GLY A 175 -1.09 -23.00 14.93
N ARG A 176 -1.17 -23.89 13.94
CA ARG A 176 -2.26 -23.89 12.95
C ARG A 176 -3.50 -24.51 13.60
N TYR A 177 -4.69 -24.01 13.27
CA TYR A 177 -5.92 -24.69 13.62
C TYR A 177 -5.95 -26.08 12.98
N ALA A 178 -6.00 -27.12 13.82
CA ALA A 178 -6.12 -28.48 13.34
C ALA A 178 -7.56 -28.74 12.88
N THR A 179 -7.70 -29.43 11.77
CA THR A 179 -9.01 -29.91 11.28
C THR A 179 -9.50 -31.07 12.10
N ARG A 180 -10.80 -31.38 12.05
CA ARG A 180 -11.45 -32.47 12.79
C ARG A 180 -10.76 -33.80 12.63
N GLY A 181 -10.27 -34.14 11.44
CA GLY A 181 -9.52 -35.36 11.17
C GLY A 181 -8.16 -35.37 11.86
N GLU A 182 -7.45 -34.26 11.81
CA GLU A 182 -6.13 -34.07 12.43
C GLU A 182 -6.20 -34.14 13.97
N ILE A 183 -7.32 -33.70 14.57
CA ILE A 183 -7.52 -33.79 16.03
C ILE A 183 -7.65 -35.23 16.47
N ALA A 184 -8.44 -36.05 15.74
CA ALA A 184 -8.61 -37.46 16.03
C ALA A 184 -7.28 -38.25 15.89
N ASP A 185 -6.48 -37.92 14.89
CA ASP A 185 -5.15 -38.47 14.66
C ASP A 185 -4.16 -38.04 15.76
N LEU A 186 -4.18 -36.79 16.18
CA LEU A 186 -3.35 -36.29 17.28
C LEU A 186 -3.70 -36.86 18.64
N GLU A 187 -4.98 -37.17 18.89
CA GLU A 187 -5.42 -37.87 20.10
C GLU A 187 -5.05 -39.36 20.05
N SER A 188 -5.21 -40.01 18.88
CA SER A 188 -4.92 -41.43 18.72
C SER A 188 -3.42 -41.77 18.75
N THR A 189 -2.58 -40.84 18.26
CA THR A 189 -1.11 -40.99 18.24
C THR A 189 -0.42 -40.57 19.53
N GLY A 190 -1.17 -40.10 20.55
CA GLY A 190 -0.60 -39.65 21.82
C GLY A 190 0.27 -38.41 21.74
N THR A 191 0.34 -37.77 20.54
CA THR A 191 1.22 -36.63 20.30
C THR A 191 0.90 -35.42 21.17
N ILE A 192 -0.34 -35.33 21.65
CA ILE A 192 -0.76 -34.31 22.63
C ILE A 192 -0.30 -34.68 24.04
N SER A 193 -0.18 -35.98 24.33
CA SER A 193 0.18 -36.48 25.67
C SER A 193 1.69 -36.60 25.89
N ASP A 194 2.46 -36.79 24.82
CA ASP A 194 3.91 -37.10 24.88
C ASP A 194 4.85 -35.89 24.85
N LYS A 195 4.32 -34.68 24.57
CA LYS A 195 5.12 -33.46 24.59
C LYS A 195 4.72 -32.59 25.79
N PRO A 196 5.49 -32.59 26.89
CA PRO A 196 5.19 -31.84 28.10
C PRO A 196 5.18 -30.30 27.88
N ASP A 197 5.75 -29.83 26.78
CA ASP A 197 5.84 -28.39 26.42
C ASP A 197 4.79 -27.95 25.39
N ALA A 198 3.85 -28.84 24.99
CA ALA A 198 2.78 -28.48 24.07
C ALA A 198 1.58 -27.90 24.84
N GLU A 199 1.28 -26.63 24.62
CA GLU A 199 0.09 -25.98 25.13
C GLU A 199 -1.05 -26.17 24.12
N VAL A 200 -2.10 -26.91 24.53
CA VAL A 200 -3.26 -27.20 23.69
C VAL A 200 -4.42 -26.34 24.10
N ALA A 201 -4.84 -25.46 23.16
CA ALA A 201 -6.00 -24.58 23.34
C ALA A 201 -7.17 -25.08 22.47
N TYR A 202 -8.33 -25.25 23.07
CA TYR A 202 -9.56 -25.65 22.41
C TYR A 202 -10.39 -24.43 22.05
N TYR A 203 -10.89 -24.35 20.82
CA TYR A 203 -11.69 -23.25 20.31
C TYR A 203 -13.02 -23.78 19.80
N ILE A 204 -14.10 -23.15 20.21
CA ILE A 204 -15.45 -23.43 19.73
C ILE A 204 -16.02 -22.20 19.03
N PRO A 205 -16.95 -22.35 18.06
CA PRO A 205 -17.66 -21.24 17.47
C PRO A 205 -18.37 -20.39 18.53
N LEU A 206 -18.33 -19.08 18.36
CA LEU A 206 -18.94 -18.14 19.29
C LEU A 206 -20.45 -18.34 19.38
N GLN A 207 -21.09 -18.78 18.29
CA GLN A 207 -22.52 -19.10 18.24
C GLN A 207 -22.87 -20.27 19.19
N ASP A 208 -22.01 -21.27 19.32
CA ASP A 208 -22.26 -22.43 20.17
C ASP A 208 -22.07 -22.11 21.66
N LYS A 209 -21.21 -21.13 21.98
CA LYS A 209 -20.98 -20.69 23.35
C LYS A 209 -21.99 -19.63 23.80
N TYR A 210 -22.24 -18.62 22.96
CA TYR A 210 -23.02 -17.43 23.34
C TYR A 210 -24.27 -17.21 22.49
N GLY A 211 -24.50 -18.00 21.47
CA GLY A 211 -25.64 -17.82 20.56
C GLY A 211 -25.54 -16.62 19.62
N ILE A 212 -24.35 -16.04 19.47
CA ILE A 212 -24.09 -14.85 18.66
C ILE A 212 -23.03 -15.12 17.57
N GLU A 213 -23.09 -14.33 16.51
CA GLU A 213 -22.12 -14.34 15.43
C GLU A 213 -21.66 -12.92 15.18
N ILE A 214 -20.37 -12.67 15.21
CA ILE A 214 -19.75 -11.41 14.83
C ILE A 214 -19.61 -11.38 13.31
N VAL A 215 -20.30 -10.48 12.65
CA VAL A 215 -20.34 -10.38 11.19
C VAL A 215 -19.12 -9.63 10.67
N ASP A 216 -18.78 -8.52 11.31
CA ASP A 216 -17.56 -7.77 11.01
C ASP A 216 -17.07 -6.94 12.20
N VAL A 217 -15.78 -6.65 12.14
CA VAL A 217 -15.11 -5.72 13.05
C VAL A 217 -14.45 -4.64 12.20
N ARG A 218 -14.62 -3.38 12.56
CA ARG A 218 -14.04 -2.24 11.84
C ARG A 218 -13.36 -1.27 12.78
N MET A 219 -12.15 -0.88 12.44
CA MET A 219 -11.47 0.25 13.08
C MET A 219 -12.05 1.55 12.53
N LYS A 220 -12.54 2.45 13.39
CA LYS A 220 -13.00 3.79 13.03
C LYS A 220 -11.79 4.72 12.82
N ARG A 221 -10.92 4.73 13.80
CA ARG A 221 -9.79 5.64 13.89
C ARG A 221 -8.61 4.96 14.54
N THR A 222 -7.43 5.29 14.03
CA THR A 222 -6.15 4.87 14.60
C THR A 222 -5.31 6.12 14.77
N ASP A 223 -5.03 6.48 16.02
CA ASP A 223 -4.27 7.68 16.39
C ASP A 223 -3.05 7.33 17.23
N PHE A 224 -2.16 8.28 17.34
CA PHE A 224 -1.08 8.22 18.31
C PHE A 224 -1.55 8.74 19.67
N PRO A 225 -1.07 8.19 20.79
CA PRO A 225 -1.24 8.82 22.09
C PRO A 225 -0.72 10.27 22.07
N SER A 226 -1.43 11.17 22.76
CA SER A 226 -1.14 12.62 22.77
C SER A 226 0.30 12.95 23.13
N ASP A 227 0.88 12.14 24.02
CA ASP A 227 2.22 12.38 24.59
C ASP A 227 3.34 12.22 23.54
N ILE A 228 3.14 11.36 22.55
CA ILE A 228 4.13 11.06 21.52
C ILE A 228 3.76 11.58 20.13
N ALA A 229 2.51 11.99 19.93
CA ALA A 229 1.99 12.40 18.64
C ALA A 229 2.85 13.47 17.96
N ASN A 230 3.19 14.53 18.69
CA ASN A 230 4.01 15.64 18.16
C ASN A 230 5.42 15.18 17.74
N SER A 231 6.06 14.32 18.51
CA SER A 231 7.39 13.80 18.19
C SER A 231 7.37 12.86 16.98
N VAL A 232 6.32 12.05 16.85
CA VAL A 232 6.12 11.16 15.71
C VAL A 232 5.86 11.97 14.44
N PHE A 233 4.99 12.98 14.49
CA PHE A 233 4.71 13.85 13.35
C PHE A 233 5.96 14.63 12.90
N ALA A 234 6.70 15.22 13.82
CA ALA A 234 7.95 15.91 13.50
C ALA A 234 8.98 14.99 12.83
N ARG A 235 9.10 13.75 13.31
CA ARG A 235 9.97 12.76 12.67
C ARG A 235 9.50 12.35 11.28
N MET A 236 8.18 12.13 11.11
CA MET A 236 7.61 11.80 9.80
C MET A 236 7.78 12.94 8.80
N GLU A 237 7.62 14.19 9.25
CA GLU A 237 7.86 15.38 8.43
C GLU A 237 9.33 15.45 7.97
N ALA A 238 10.27 15.31 8.91
CA ALA A 238 11.70 15.29 8.61
C ALA A 238 12.08 14.15 7.64
N GLU A 239 11.51 12.96 7.82
CA GLU A 239 11.76 11.82 6.93
C GLU A 239 11.20 12.06 5.53
N ARG A 240 9.99 12.59 5.42
CA ARG A 240 9.39 12.94 4.13
C ARG A 240 10.18 14.06 3.44
N GLU A 241 10.64 15.05 4.20
CA GLU A 241 11.48 16.12 3.66
C GLU A 241 12.83 15.57 3.16
N ARG A 242 13.44 14.63 3.89
CA ARG A 242 14.66 13.95 3.47
C ARG A 242 14.46 13.19 2.14
N ILE A 243 13.38 12.42 2.04
CA ILE A 243 13.04 11.69 0.81
C ILE A 243 12.80 12.67 -0.35
N ALA A 244 12.02 13.72 -0.11
CA ALA A 244 11.72 14.73 -1.13
C ALA A 244 12.98 15.48 -1.60
N LYS A 245 13.91 15.80 -0.68
CA LYS A 245 15.22 16.38 -1.03
C LYS A 245 16.05 15.42 -1.86
N GLY A 246 16.06 14.13 -1.51
CA GLY A 246 16.74 13.09 -2.28
C GLY A 246 16.23 13.00 -3.71
N LEU A 247 14.92 12.89 -3.89
CA LEU A 247 14.29 12.81 -5.21
C LEU A 247 14.50 14.09 -6.05
N ARG A 248 14.47 15.27 -5.41
CA ARG A 248 14.78 16.53 -6.11
C ARG A 248 16.24 16.60 -6.56
N ALA A 249 17.18 16.15 -5.71
CA ALA A 249 18.59 16.11 -6.04
C ALA A 249 18.88 15.14 -7.20
N GLU A 250 18.27 13.96 -7.17
CA GLU A 250 18.35 12.98 -8.25
C GLU A 250 17.77 13.54 -9.57
N GLY A 251 16.59 14.17 -9.50
CA GLY A 251 15.99 14.84 -10.65
C GLY A 251 16.86 15.98 -11.22
N ALA A 252 17.49 16.79 -10.35
CA ALA A 252 18.41 17.82 -10.78
C ALA A 252 19.68 17.26 -11.42
N GLN A 253 20.20 16.14 -10.90
CA GLN A 253 21.34 15.44 -11.51
C GLN A 253 20.99 14.92 -12.89
N MET A 254 19.84 14.26 -13.05
CA MET A 254 19.37 13.76 -14.36
C MET A 254 19.16 14.91 -15.36
N ASP A 255 18.57 16.02 -14.94
CA ASP A 255 18.39 17.21 -15.79
C ASP A 255 19.73 17.76 -16.27
N ALA A 256 20.69 17.90 -15.36
CA ALA A 256 22.03 18.37 -15.70
C ALA A 256 22.75 17.41 -16.68
N GLU A 257 22.63 16.11 -16.47
CA GLU A 257 23.22 15.10 -17.35
C GLU A 257 22.60 15.14 -18.77
N ILE A 258 21.27 15.22 -18.84
CA ILE A 258 20.55 15.31 -20.11
C ILE A 258 20.95 16.58 -20.86
N ARG A 259 20.98 17.74 -20.18
CA ARG A 259 21.41 19.02 -20.79
C ARG A 259 22.85 18.94 -21.30
N ALA A 260 23.77 18.45 -20.48
CA ALA A 260 25.16 18.31 -20.86
C ALA A 260 25.33 17.39 -22.09
N ASN A 261 24.56 16.31 -22.17
CA ASN A 261 24.56 15.42 -23.33
C ASN A 261 24.03 16.10 -24.59
N VAL A 262 22.92 16.84 -24.45
CA VAL A 262 22.33 17.61 -25.57
C VAL A 262 23.30 18.69 -26.04
N ASP A 263 23.86 19.48 -25.12
CA ASP A 263 24.81 20.54 -25.46
C ASP A 263 26.04 19.97 -26.18
N ARG A 264 26.57 18.85 -25.73
CA ARG A 264 27.66 18.14 -26.42
C ARG A 264 27.27 17.70 -27.83
N GLN A 265 26.07 17.14 -28.02
CA GLN A 265 25.60 16.73 -29.33
C GLN A 265 25.40 17.94 -30.25
N VAL A 266 24.82 19.04 -29.76
CA VAL A 266 24.70 20.29 -30.51
C VAL A 266 26.08 20.80 -30.96
N GLN A 267 27.06 20.81 -30.04
CA GLN A 267 28.41 21.24 -30.37
C GLN A 267 29.07 20.35 -31.47
N ILE A 268 28.91 19.04 -31.33
CA ILE A 268 29.45 18.10 -32.37
C ILE A 268 28.80 18.36 -33.74
N ILE A 269 27.46 18.57 -33.76
CA ILE A 269 26.75 18.85 -35.02
C ILE A 269 27.22 20.15 -35.64
N LEU A 270 27.35 21.23 -34.83
CA LEU A 270 27.79 22.53 -35.28
C LEU A 270 29.21 22.47 -35.81
N GLU A 271 30.13 21.86 -35.09
CA GLU A 271 31.55 21.75 -35.53
C GLU A 271 31.70 20.86 -36.78
N THR A 272 30.94 19.79 -36.87
CA THR A 272 30.91 18.93 -38.07
C THR A 272 30.36 19.69 -39.27
N ALA A 273 29.30 20.50 -39.09
CA ALA A 273 28.74 21.33 -40.14
C ALA A 273 29.73 22.44 -40.61
N LYS A 274 30.41 23.08 -39.65
CA LYS A 274 31.47 24.08 -39.98
C LYS A 274 32.62 23.40 -40.74
N GLY A 275 33.08 22.26 -40.27
CA GLY A 275 34.13 21.47 -40.95
C GLY A 275 33.75 21.12 -42.39
N ARG A 276 32.52 20.63 -42.59
CA ARG A 276 31.99 20.33 -43.92
C ARG A 276 31.84 21.56 -44.80
N SER A 277 31.42 22.69 -44.22
CA SER A 277 31.34 23.95 -44.95
C SER A 277 32.71 24.44 -45.38
N SER A 278 33.73 24.34 -44.50
CA SER A 278 35.11 24.71 -44.83
C SER A 278 35.70 23.81 -45.91
N LEU A 279 35.48 22.51 -45.86
CA LEU A 279 35.88 21.57 -46.89
C LEU A 279 35.24 21.94 -48.25
N LEU A 280 33.93 22.12 -48.28
CA LEU A 280 33.22 22.48 -49.52
C LEU A 280 33.71 23.81 -50.13
N ARG A 281 34.00 24.81 -49.25
CA ARG A 281 34.58 26.08 -49.71
C ARG A 281 35.98 25.89 -50.27
N GLY A 282 36.81 25.08 -49.57
CA GLY A 282 38.15 24.75 -50.04
C GLY A 282 38.13 24.06 -51.39
N GLU A 283 37.27 23.07 -51.59
CA GLU A 283 37.08 22.39 -52.87
C GLU A 283 36.64 23.35 -53.99
N ALA A 284 35.67 24.23 -53.66
CA ALA A 284 35.21 25.23 -54.61
C ALA A 284 36.27 26.27 -54.96
N GLU A 285 37.10 26.69 -53.98
CA GLU A 285 38.24 27.58 -54.22
C GLU A 285 39.31 26.87 -55.05
N GLU A 286 39.61 25.65 -54.80
CA GLU A 286 40.53 24.81 -55.62
C GLU A 286 40.03 24.73 -57.07
N GLU A 287 38.74 24.39 -57.25
CA GLU A 287 38.16 24.35 -58.61
C GLU A 287 38.20 25.68 -59.30
N ALA A 288 37.87 26.79 -58.61
CA ALA A 288 37.95 28.12 -59.15
C ALA A 288 39.38 28.53 -59.54
N ILE A 289 40.39 28.17 -58.72
CA ILE A 289 41.79 28.42 -59.01
C ILE A 289 42.25 27.60 -60.24
N ASN A 290 41.83 26.33 -60.29
CA ASN A 290 42.18 25.48 -61.43
C ASN A 290 41.57 26.00 -62.76
N ILE A 291 40.30 26.40 -62.75
CA ILE A 291 39.64 26.99 -63.91
C ILE A 291 40.36 28.28 -64.33
N LEU A 292 40.71 29.12 -63.36
CA LEU A 292 41.42 30.35 -63.60
C LEU A 292 42.82 30.12 -64.15
N ALA A 293 43.58 29.17 -63.56
CA ALA A 293 44.93 28.78 -64.00
C ALA A 293 44.91 28.23 -65.41
N GLU A 294 43.92 27.39 -65.73
CA GLU A 294 43.79 26.88 -67.12
C GLU A 294 43.47 28.00 -68.10
N ALA A 295 42.57 28.91 -67.75
CA ALA A 295 42.27 30.02 -68.61
C ALA A 295 43.43 30.98 -68.85
N LEU A 296 44.17 31.29 -67.79
CA LEU A 296 45.35 32.19 -67.86
C LEU A 296 46.56 31.53 -68.45
N GLY A 297 46.73 30.21 -68.38
CA GLY A 297 47.78 29.42 -68.99
C GLY A 297 47.70 29.36 -70.51
N LYS A 298 46.58 29.78 -71.13
CA LYS A 298 46.38 29.91 -72.56
C LYS A 298 47.25 31.01 -73.21
N ASP A 299 47.56 32.08 -72.49
CA ASP A 299 48.46 33.16 -72.90
C ASP A 299 49.18 33.76 -71.67
N PRO A 300 50.29 33.15 -71.27
CA PRO A 300 51.07 33.58 -70.11
C PRO A 300 51.65 34.97 -70.22
N GLU A 301 52.01 35.39 -71.39
CA GLU A 301 52.62 36.73 -71.65
C GLU A 301 51.60 37.82 -71.46
N PHE A 302 50.32 37.60 -71.88
CA PHE A 302 49.25 38.53 -71.65
C PHE A 302 48.84 38.60 -70.13
N TYR A 303 48.91 37.46 -69.45
CA TYR A 303 48.66 37.46 -68.01
C TYR A 303 49.74 38.24 -67.25
N ASP A 304 51.02 38.00 -67.52
CA ASP A 304 52.12 38.73 -66.92
C ASP A 304 52.03 40.22 -67.17
N PHE A 305 51.68 40.63 -68.39
CA PHE A 305 51.41 42.00 -68.72
C PHE A 305 50.24 42.65 -67.88
N ARG A 306 49.16 41.99 -67.88
CA ARG A 306 47.95 42.43 -67.08
C ARG A 306 48.27 42.49 -65.60
N ARG A 307 48.94 41.51 -65.06
CA ARG A 307 49.29 41.46 -63.60
C ARG A 307 50.30 42.59 -63.26
N SER A 308 51.21 42.83 -64.11
CA SER A 308 52.12 43.97 -63.91
C SER A 308 51.42 45.33 -63.94
N LEU A 309 50.43 45.53 -64.83
CA LEU A 309 49.60 46.70 -64.83
C LEU A 309 48.73 46.84 -63.54
N GLU A 310 48.20 45.73 -63.02
CA GLU A 310 47.48 45.73 -61.75
C GLU A 310 48.40 46.06 -60.56
N ALA A 311 49.63 45.49 -60.56
CA ALA A 311 50.65 45.81 -59.56
C ALA A 311 51.05 47.32 -59.64
N TYR A 312 51.19 47.84 -60.83
CA TYR A 312 51.49 49.32 -61.01
C TYR A 312 50.38 50.20 -60.41
N LYS A 313 49.10 49.83 -60.57
CA LYS A 313 48.00 50.57 -59.99
C LYS A 313 48.00 50.59 -58.46
N LEU A 314 48.46 49.48 -57.86
CA LEU A 314 48.54 49.33 -56.42
C LEU A 314 49.79 49.96 -55.80
N VAL A 315 50.91 49.91 -56.50
CA VAL A 315 52.21 50.36 -55.99
C VAL A 315 52.48 51.83 -56.36
N ILE A 316 52.03 52.31 -57.53
CA ILE A 316 52.25 53.67 -57.98
C ILE A 316 51.05 54.52 -57.62
N ASP A 317 51.02 55.03 -56.39
CA ASP A 317 50.07 56.10 -55.98
C ASP A 317 50.76 57.44 -55.98
N SER A 318 49.95 58.52 -56.02
CA SER A 318 50.41 59.90 -56.12
C SER A 318 51.37 60.40 -55.02
N GLN A 319 51.55 59.60 -53.98
CA GLN A 319 52.43 59.85 -52.82
C GLN A 319 53.56 58.89 -52.66
N THR A 320 53.75 57.89 -53.56
CA THR A 320 54.75 56.84 -53.42
C THR A 320 56.03 57.24 -54.19
N SER A 321 57.14 57.30 -53.47
CA SER A 321 58.43 57.43 -54.09
C SER A 321 59.10 56.03 -54.15
N LEU A 322 59.21 55.47 -55.36
CA LEU A 322 59.83 54.20 -55.58
C LEU A 322 61.30 54.39 -56.02
N VAL A 323 62.20 53.71 -55.32
CA VAL A 323 63.58 53.63 -55.76
C VAL A 323 63.77 52.21 -56.23
N LEU A 324 63.88 52.01 -57.55
CA LEU A 324 64.04 50.72 -58.20
C LEU A 324 65.36 50.71 -58.95
N ASP A 325 65.92 49.51 -59.05
CA ASP A 325 67.05 49.19 -59.90
C ASP A 325 66.56 49.28 -61.36
N PRO A 326 67.34 49.89 -62.31
CA PRO A 326 66.97 49.93 -63.70
C PRO A 326 66.63 48.59 -64.34
N ASP A 327 67.21 47.48 -63.86
CA ASP A 327 67.02 46.11 -64.41
C ASP A 327 65.87 45.43 -63.67
N SER A 328 65.02 46.12 -62.86
CA SER A 328 63.90 45.52 -62.11
C SER A 328 62.80 45.08 -63.05
N ASP A 329 62.41 43.76 -62.84
CA ASP A 329 61.27 43.21 -63.58
C ASP A 329 59.97 43.98 -63.45
N LEU A 330 59.85 44.80 -62.42
CA LEU A 330 58.73 45.71 -62.26
C LEU A 330 58.62 46.81 -63.39
N LEU A 331 59.69 47.21 -64.00
CA LEU A 331 59.71 48.20 -65.04
C LEU A 331 59.66 47.60 -66.47
N LYS A 332 59.71 46.30 -66.65
CA LYS A 332 59.76 45.52 -67.89
C LYS A 332 58.74 45.99 -68.93
N TYR A 333 57.54 46.46 -68.55
CA TYR A 333 56.51 46.89 -69.49
C TYR A 333 56.30 48.45 -69.51
N LEU A 334 57.07 49.18 -68.69
CA LEU A 334 57.15 50.64 -68.74
C LEU A 334 58.27 51.13 -69.61
N GLU A 335 59.28 50.33 -69.88
CA GLU A 335 60.33 50.57 -70.85
C GLU A 335 59.81 50.21 -72.25
N SER A 336 59.95 51.10 -73.19
CA SER A 336 59.63 51.12 -74.62
C SER A 336 59.15 49.80 -75.23
N PRO A 337 58.16 49.73 -76.11
CA PRO A 337 57.70 48.54 -76.75
C PRO A 337 58.83 47.91 -77.54
N ALA A 338 59.18 46.64 -77.16
CA ALA A 338 60.22 45.89 -77.93
C ALA A 338 59.88 45.96 -79.40
N LYS A 339 60.80 46.51 -80.16
CA LYS A 339 60.74 46.44 -81.63
C LYS A 339 60.67 44.95 -81.97
N ARG A 340 59.64 44.49 -82.63
CA ARG A 340 59.57 43.24 -83.37
C ARG A 340 60.59 43.23 -84.48
#